data_a89163aed5425c18acba81176b4fe144
#
_entry.id   a89163aed5425c18acba81176b4fe144
#
_cell.length_a   1.000
_cell.length_b   1.000
_cell.length_c   1.000
_cell.angle_alpha   90.00
_cell.angle_beta   90.00
_cell.angle_gamma   90.00
#
_symmetry.space_group_name_H-M   'P 1'
#
loop_
_entity.id
_entity.type
_entity.pdbx_description
1 polymer ?
#
loop_
_entity_poly.entity_id
_entity_poly.type
_entity_poly.pdbx_seq_one_letter_code
_entity_poly.pdbx_strand_id
1 'polypeptide(L)'
;MPTRQAISVLRQRRHDVQIIITVSPIRYAKYGYHGSQLSKATLLLAADKLVKEFAPSSLQQSHDNASNSEQCGVGVTYFPAYEIVNDELRDYRFYADDMLHPSGVAVEYIWQRMVDTFFSDEAKAFMKAWAPIKRGLAHRPLNPDSAEYKAFHAKLMTDAEALKHRYPDMPF
;
A
#
# COMPACT_ATOMS: atom_id res chain seq x y z
N MET A 1 -17.04 18.63 -3.80
CA MET A 1 -15.68 18.28 -3.30
C MET A 1 -14.77 17.93 -4.49
N PRO A 2 -13.56 18.50 -4.59
CA PRO A 2 -12.64 18.25 -5.71
C PRO A 2 -12.32 16.77 -5.95
N THR A 3 -12.09 16.00 -4.86
CA THR A 3 -11.80 14.55 -4.93
C THR A 3 -12.95 13.76 -5.58
N ARG A 4 -14.20 14.07 -5.23
CA ARG A 4 -15.37 13.45 -5.85
C ARG A 4 -15.40 13.67 -7.37
N GLN A 5 -15.14 14.88 -7.80
CA GLN A 5 -15.09 15.24 -9.21
C GLN A 5 -13.96 14.52 -9.94
N ALA A 6 -12.77 14.45 -9.31
CA ALA A 6 -11.63 13.71 -9.86
C ALA A 6 -11.94 12.22 -10.04
N ILE A 7 -12.55 11.58 -9.05
CA ILE A 7 -12.99 10.18 -9.14
C ILE A 7 -14.00 9.99 -10.27
N SER A 8 -15.00 10.88 -10.37
CA SER A 8 -16.00 10.81 -11.44
C SER A 8 -15.38 10.89 -12.82
N VAL A 9 -14.47 11.86 -13.04
CA VAL A 9 -13.76 12.04 -14.32
C VAL A 9 -12.85 10.83 -14.63
N LEU A 10 -12.14 10.32 -13.63
CA LEU A 10 -11.28 9.14 -13.79
C LEU A 10 -12.11 7.93 -14.22
N ARG A 11 -13.23 7.66 -13.55
CA ARG A 11 -14.10 6.52 -13.86
C ARG A 11 -14.80 6.64 -15.23
N GLN A 12 -15.08 7.84 -15.68
CA GLN A 12 -15.60 8.05 -17.05
C GLN A 12 -14.58 7.67 -18.12
N ARG A 13 -13.29 7.90 -17.86
CA ARG A 13 -12.20 7.59 -18.80
C ARG A 13 -11.65 6.16 -18.66
N ARG A 14 -11.65 5.65 -17.44
CA ARG A 14 -11.07 4.36 -17.05
C ARG A 14 -12.03 3.68 -16.07
N HIS A 15 -13.06 3.05 -16.63
CA HIS A 15 -14.07 2.31 -15.86
C HIS A 15 -13.52 1.03 -15.20
N ASP A 16 -12.35 0.56 -15.67
CA ASP A 16 -11.64 -0.63 -15.21
C ASP A 16 -10.74 -0.40 -13.98
N VAL A 17 -10.53 0.86 -13.57
CA VAL A 17 -9.60 1.19 -12.48
C VAL A 17 -10.25 1.00 -11.11
N GLN A 18 -9.59 0.24 -10.25
CA GLN A 18 -9.87 0.20 -8.83
C GLN A 18 -9.18 1.37 -8.13
N ILE A 19 -9.91 2.06 -7.26
CA ILE A 19 -9.42 3.20 -6.50
C ILE A 19 -9.39 2.82 -5.02
N ILE A 20 -8.22 2.89 -4.39
CA ILE A 20 -8.05 2.66 -2.97
C ILE A 20 -7.86 4.02 -2.29
N ILE A 21 -8.73 4.32 -1.32
CA ILE A 21 -8.64 5.52 -0.48
C ILE A 21 -8.15 5.10 0.89
N THR A 22 -7.25 5.88 1.46
CA THR A 22 -6.77 5.68 2.82
C THR A 22 -6.60 7.02 3.54
N VAL A 23 -6.72 7.04 4.86
CA VAL A 23 -6.36 8.18 5.70
C VAL A 23 -5.00 7.91 6.32
N SER A 24 -4.06 8.84 6.09
CA SER A 24 -2.71 8.71 6.64
C SER A 24 -2.71 8.68 8.16
N PRO A 25 -1.95 7.79 8.81
CA PRO A 25 -1.81 7.74 10.27
C PRO A 25 -0.92 8.83 10.87
N ILE A 26 -0.28 9.66 10.05
CA ILE A 26 0.57 10.75 10.54
C ILE A 26 -0.21 11.68 11.48
N ARG A 27 0.42 12.08 12.59
CA ARG A 27 -0.11 13.12 13.49
C ARG A 27 0.21 14.50 12.95
N TYR A 28 -0.78 15.37 12.89
CA TYR A 28 -0.60 16.73 12.38
C TYR A 28 -0.39 17.72 13.52
N ALA A 29 0.86 17.88 13.96
CA ALA A 29 1.22 18.66 15.15
C ALA A 29 0.86 20.16 15.05
N LYS A 30 0.85 20.74 13.84
CA LYS A 30 0.60 22.18 13.61
C LYS A 30 -0.74 22.66 14.22
N TYR A 31 -1.74 21.79 14.24
CA TYR A 31 -3.08 22.11 14.77
C TYR A 31 -3.30 21.65 16.22
N GLY A 32 -2.26 21.14 16.87
CA GLY A 32 -2.36 20.51 18.18
C GLY A 32 -3.15 19.20 18.16
N TYR A 33 -3.25 18.55 19.31
CA TYR A 33 -3.90 17.22 19.40
C TYR A 33 -5.37 17.24 19.00
N HIS A 34 -6.12 18.20 19.50
CA HIS A 34 -7.55 18.31 19.21
C HIS A 34 -7.81 18.61 17.72
N GLY A 35 -7.12 19.60 17.16
CA GLY A 35 -7.25 19.95 15.75
C GLY A 35 -6.82 18.83 14.81
N SER A 36 -5.79 18.05 15.18
CA SER A 36 -5.37 16.86 14.46
C SER A 36 -6.48 15.80 14.42
N GLN A 37 -7.14 15.53 15.57
CA GLN A 37 -8.24 14.56 15.63
C GLN A 37 -9.47 15.03 14.83
N LEU A 38 -9.84 16.31 14.92
CA LEU A 38 -10.92 16.87 14.11
C LEU A 38 -10.65 16.75 12.61
N SER A 39 -9.40 17.00 12.20
CA SER A 39 -8.97 16.82 10.82
C SER A 39 -9.11 15.36 10.38
N LYS A 40 -8.68 14.40 11.20
CA LYS A 40 -8.82 12.96 10.91
C LYS A 40 -10.30 12.55 10.82
N ALA A 41 -11.12 12.97 11.75
CA ALA A 41 -12.56 12.70 11.74
C ALA A 41 -13.22 13.21 10.45
N THR A 42 -12.86 14.42 10.01
CA THR A 42 -13.34 14.98 8.74
C THR A 42 -12.90 14.14 7.54
N LEU A 43 -11.65 13.68 7.51
CA LEU A 43 -11.14 12.85 6.42
C LEU A 43 -11.80 11.46 6.40
N LEU A 44 -12.01 10.84 7.56
CA LEU A 44 -12.69 9.55 7.69
C LEU A 44 -14.12 9.62 7.18
N LEU A 45 -14.89 10.63 7.61
CA LEU A 45 -16.25 10.85 7.13
C LEU A 45 -16.31 11.13 5.62
N ALA A 46 -15.33 11.87 5.10
CA ALA A 46 -15.24 12.14 3.67
C ALA A 46 -14.89 10.88 2.87
N ALA A 47 -13.97 10.06 3.36
CA ALA A 47 -13.60 8.78 2.75
C ALA A 47 -14.79 7.80 2.74
N ASP A 48 -15.48 7.64 3.86
CA ASP A 48 -16.69 6.81 3.98
C ASP A 48 -17.76 7.21 2.96
N LYS A 49 -18.02 8.53 2.85
CA LYS A 49 -18.99 9.05 1.89
C LYS A 49 -18.59 8.75 0.44
N LEU A 50 -17.31 8.89 0.09
CA LEU A 50 -16.80 8.58 -1.26
C LEU A 50 -16.90 7.08 -1.56
N VAL A 51 -16.55 6.24 -0.60
CA VAL A 51 -16.66 4.78 -0.78
C VAL A 51 -18.12 4.39 -1.01
N LYS A 52 -19.05 4.87 -0.18
CA LYS A 52 -20.49 4.58 -0.33
C LYS A 52 -21.05 5.06 -1.68
N GLU A 53 -20.62 6.22 -2.15
CA GLU A 53 -21.08 6.79 -3.42
C GLU A 53 -20.56 6.01 -4.64
N PHE A 54 -19.31 5.52 -4.58
CA PHE A 54 -18.63 4.89 -5.71
C PHE A 54 -18.33 3.39 -5.48
N ALA A 55 -18.98 2.77 -4.51
CA ALA A 55 -18.85 1.34 -4.26
C ALA A 55 -19.17 0.52 -5.50
N PRO A 56 -18.52 -0.65 -5.69
CA PRO A 56 -18.93 -1.59 -6.72
C PRO A 56 -20.39 -2.00 -6.54
N SER A 57 -21.12 -2.15 -7.64
CA SER A 57 -22.56 -2.51 -7.60
C SER A 57 -22.83 -3.84 -6.88
N SER A 58 -21.85 -4.74 -6.82
CA SER A 58 -21.92 -6.01 -6.08
C SER A 58 -21.95 -5.82 -4.54
N LEU A 59 -21.48 -4.69 -4.01
CA LEU A 59 -21.44 -4.42 -2.56
C LEU A 59 -22.65 -3.63 -2.06
N GLN A 60 -23.49 -3.11 -2.94
CA GLN A 60 -24.66 -2.33 -2.53
C GLN A 60 -25.81 -3.18 -1.98
N GLN A 61 -25.73 -4.52 -2.06
CA GLN A 61 -26.81 -5.45 -1.69
C GLN A 61 -26.58 -6.28 -0.42
N SER A 62 -25.43 -6.18 0.25
CA SER A 62 -25.16 -6.98 1.46
C SER A 62 -24.76 -6.13 2.65
N HIS A 63 -25.72 -5.82 3.51
CA HIS A 63 -25.48 -5.23 4.83
C HIS A 63 -25.04 -6.25 5.89
N ASP A 64 -25.05 -7.54 5.58
CA ASP A 64 -24.74 -8.62 6.52
C ASP A 64 -23.74 -9.60 5.89
N ASN A 65 -22.62 -9.80 6.53
CA ASN A 65 -21.53 -10.77 6.30
C ASN A 65 -20.30 -10.27 5.54
N ALA A 66 -19.37 -9.73 6.34
CA ALA A 66 -17.97 -9.54 5.95
C ALA A 66 -17.24 -10.89 5.96
N SER A 67 -17.24 -11.59 4.83
CA SER A 67 -16.27 -12.66 4.57
C SER A 67 -15.24 -12.17 3.54
N ASN A 68 -13.99 -12.22 3.96
CA ASN A 68 -12.83 -11.44 3.52
C ASN A 68 -12.12 -11.91 2.24
N SER A 69 -12.71 -12.50 1.22
CA SER A 69 -11.86 -13.07 0.18
C SER A 69 -12.23 -12.89 -1.31
N GLU A 70 -13.30 -12.19 -1.67
CA GLU A 70 -13.68 -12.10 -3.11
C GLU A 70 -14.15 -10.73 -3.62
N GLN A 71 -13.79 -9.61 -2.98
CA GLN A 71 -14.39 -8.31 -3.29
C GLN A 71 -13.43 -7.30 -3.92
N CYS A 72 -12.62 -7.72 -4.89
CA CYS A 72 -11.89 -6.79 -5.74
C CYS A 72 -12.75 -6.38 -6.96
N GLY A 73 -13.94 -5.83 -6.71
CA GLY A 73 -14.78 -5.23 -7.74
C GLY A 73 -14.28 -3.86 -8.16
N VAL A 74 -14.45 -3.50 -9.44
CA VAL A 74 -14.13 -2.17 -9.95
C VAL A 74 -14.94 -1.11 -9.22
N GLY A 75 -14.27 -0.26 -8.44
CA GLY A 75 -14.93 0.77 -7.63
C GLY A 75 -13.95 1.53 -6.74
N VAL A 76 -14.49 2.17 -5.70
CA VAL A 76 -13.72 2.84 -4.66
C VAL A 76 -13.81 2.02 -3.38
N THR A 77 -12.67 1.68 -2.81
CA THR A 77 -12.55 0.95 -1.53
C THR A 77 -11.73 1.74 -0.53
N TYR A 78 -11.95 1.48 0.76
CA TYR A 78 -11.19 2.10 1.84
C TYR A 78 -10.17 1.11 2.41
N PHE A 79 -8.92 1.56 2.59
CA PHE A 79 -7.90 0.81 3.31
C PHE A 79 -7.60 1.52 4.64
N PRO A 80 -7.75 0.84 5.80
CA PRO A 80 -7.78 1.47 7.12
C PRO A 80 -6.38 1.70 7.71
N ALA A 81 -5.47 2.40 6.98
CA ALA A 81 -4.11 2.64 7.46
C ALA A 81 -4.06 3.48 8.75
N TYR A 82 -5.01 4.41 8.94
CA TYR A 82 -5.12 5.20 10.15
C TYR A 82 -5.51 4.34 11.35
N GLU A 83 -6.51 3.49 11.18
CA GLU A 83 -7.04 2.61 12.21
C GLU A 83 -6.00 1.53 12.59
N ILE A 84 -5.27 0.97 11.62
CA ILE A 84 -4.20 0.01 11.90
C ILE A 84 -3.20 0.58 12.91
N VAL A 85 -2.78 1.85 12.75
CA VAL A 85 -1.83 2.45 13.70
C VAL A 85 -2.48 2.76 15.05
N ASN A 86 -3.73 3.25 15.06
CA ASN A 86 -4.37 3.72 16.29
C ASN A 86 -5.03 2.61 17.10
N ASP A 87 -5.50 1.55 16.45
CA ASP A 87 -6.25 0.48 17.10
C ASP A 87 -5.47 -0.84 17.21
N GLU A 88 -4.74 -1.21 16.17
CA GLU A 88 -4.00 -2.48 16.14
C GLU A 88 -2.59 -2.31 16.72
N LEU A 89 -1.81 -1.33 16.28
CA LEU A 89 -0.43 -1.13 16.73
C LEU A 89 -0.34 -0.40 18.08
N ARG A 90 -1.11 0.61 18.33
CA ARG A 90 -1.39 1.32 19.61
C ARG A 90 -0.21 1.61 20.56
N ASP A 91 1.03 1.68 20.07
CA ASP A 91 2.20 1.84 20.92
C ASP A 91 3.16 2.86 20.30
N TYR A 92 3.87 3.63 21.13
CA TYR A 92 4.81 4.65 20.69
C TYR A 92 6.01 4.09 19.91
N ARG A 93 6.37 2.82 20.09
CA ARG A 93 7.42 2.13 19.30
C ARG A 93 7.12 2.10 17.80
N PHE A 94 5.86 2.28 17.42
CA PHE A 94 5.41 2.34 16.03
C PHE A 94 5.41 3.74 15.43
N TYR A 95 5.88 4.73 16.21
CA TYR A 95 6.18 6.07 15.72
C TYR A 95 7.69 6.24 15.52
N ALA A 96 8.07 7.11 14.58
CA ALA A 96 9.44 7.56 14.42
C ALA A 96 9.87 8.48 15.58
N ASP A 97 11.15 8.86 15.62
CA ASP A 97 11.70 9.69 16.71
C ASP A 97 11.01 11.04 16.86
N ASP A 98 10.37 11.55 15.81
CA ASP A 98 9.57 12.79 15.85
C ASP A 98 8.21 12.63 16.51
N MET A 99 7.80 11.41 16.82
CA MET A 99 6.49 11.06 17.44
C MET A 99 5.28 11.46 16.60
N LEU A 100 5.48 11.76 15.33
CA LEU A 100 4.45 12.19 14.37
C LEU A 100 4.27 11.20 13.24
N HIS A 101 5.36 10.74 12.64
CA HIS A 101 5.34 9.80 11.53
C HIS A 101 5.35 8.36 12.05
N PRO A 102 4.71 7.43 11.34
CA PRO A 102 4.88 6.00 11.59
C PRO A 102 6.35 5.59 11.43
N SER A 103 6.83 4.70 12.30
CA SER A 103 8.16 4.10 12.17
C SER A 103 8.25 3.20 10.94
N GLY A 104 9.48 2.87 10.51
CA GLY A 104 9.70 1.91 9.42
C GLY A 104 9.01 0.56 9.66
N VAL A 105 8.97 0.10 10.91
CA VAL A 105 8.26 -1.14 11.30
C VAL A 105 6.76 -1.02 11.09
N ALA A 106 6.16 0.12 11.47
CA ALA A 106 4.75 0.36 11.26
C ALA A 106 4.40 0.46 9.76
N VAL A 107 5.24 1.13 8.97
CA VAL A 107 5.07 1.24 7.51
C VAL A 107 5.11 -0.14 6.86
N GLU A 108 6.08 -1.00 7.23
CA GLU A 108 6.18 -2.35 6.70
C GLU A 108 4.96 -3.20 7.08
N TYR A 109 4.48 -3.08 8.32
CA TYR A 109 3.29 -3.77 8.76
C TYR A 109 2.04 -3.36 7.96
N ILE A 110 1.82 -2.06 7.79
CA ILE A 110 0.70 -1.52 7.00
C ILE A 110 0.81 -1.99 5.54
N TRP A 111 2.03 -1.97 4.98
CA TRP A 111 2.30 -2.45 3.63
C TRP A 111 1.94 -3.92 3.47
N GLN A 112 2.34 -4.77 4.43
CA GLN A 112 2.00 -6.19 4.39
C GLN A 112 0.48 -6.42 4.44
N ARG A 113 -0.24 -5.69 5.29
CA ARG A 113 -1.71 -5.73 5.34
C ARG A 113 -2.34 -5.31 4.00
N MET A 114 -1.79 -4.29 3.36
CA MET A 114 -2.24 -3.84 2.04
C MET A 114 -2.00 -4.91 0.97
N VAL A 115 -0.82 -5.52 0.97
CA VAL A 115 -0.47 -6.62 0.06
C VAL A 115 -1.41 -7.82 0.25
N ASP A 116 -1.65 -8.21 1.50
CA ASP A 116 -2.53 -9.34 1.82
C ASP A 116 -3.97 -9.11 1.35
N THR A 117 -4.43 -7.86 1.39
CA THR A 117 -5.81 -7.48 1.06
C THR A 117 -6.04 -7.29 -0.45
N PHE A 118 -5.11 -6.67 -1.16
CA PHE A 118 -5.36 -6.18 -2.52
C PHE A 118 -4.52 -6.85 -3.62
N PHE A 119 -3.44 -7.54 -3.27
CA PHE A 119 -2.55 -8.09 -4.27
C PHE A 119 -2.91 -9.54 -4.61
N SER A 120 -2.89 -9.88 -5.88
CA SER A 120 -3.07 -11.26 -6.33
C SER A 120 -1.92 -12.16 -5.88
N ASP A 121 -2.17 -13.47 -5.84
CA ASP A 121 -1.13 -14.45 -5.49
C ASP A 121 0.05 -14.39 -6.49
N GLU A 122 -0.22 -14.07 -7.74
CA GLU A 122 0.82 -13.87 -8.75
C GLU A 122 1.69 -12.65 -8.43
N ALA A 123 1.07 -11.50 -8.05
CA ALA A 123 1.80 -10.31 -7.64
C ALA A 123 2.62 -10.56 -6.37
N LYS A 124 2.07 -11.30 -5.39
CA LYS A 124 2.79 -11.72 -4.18
C LYS A 124 3.98 -12.62 -4.51
N ALA A 125 3.81 -13.56 -5.44
CA ALA A 125 4.89 -14.43 -5.91
C ALA A 125 6.00 -13.63 -6.60
N PHE A 126 5.64 -12.67 -7.45
CA PHE A 126 6.60 -11.74 -8.07
C PHE A 126 7.37 -10.94 -7.00
N MET A 127 6.67 -10.31 -6.07
CA MET A 127 7.29 -9.53 -4.99
C MET A 127 8.28 -10.36 -4.16
N LYS A 128 7.91 -11.60 -3.83
CA LYS A 128 8.77 -12.55 -3.12
C LYS A 128 10.03 -12.89 -3.92
N ALA A 129 9.91 -13.11 -5.21
CA ALA A 129 11.04 -13.41 -6.10
C ALA A 129 11.93 -12.17 -6.34
N TRP A 130 11.32 -10.98 -6.45
CA TRP A 130 12.03 -9.72 -6.67
C TRP A 130 12.79 -9.20 -5.44
N ALA A 131 12.30 -9.44 -4.23
CA ALA A 131 12.87 -8.90 -3.00
C ALA A 131 14.37 -9.24 -2.80
N PRO A 132 14.87 -10.47 -3.00
CA PRO A 132 16.30 -10.77 -2.91
C PRO A 132 17.12 -10.10 -4.02
N ILE A 133 16.59 -9.99 -5.23
CA ILE A 133 17.25 -9.32 -6.35
C ILE A 133 17.40 -7.82 -6.04
N LYS A 134 16.33 -7.16 -5.62
CA LYS A 134 16.34 -5.75 -5.21
C LYS A 134 17.37 -5.48 -4.11
N ARG A 135 17.43 -6.33 -3.08
CA ARG A 135 18.43 -6.21 -2.01
C ARG A 135 19.85 -6.39 -2.51
N GLY A 136 20.07 -7.35 -3.40
CA GLY A 136 21.37 -7.60 -4.01
C GLY A 136 21.85 -6.43 -4.88
N LEU A 137 20.95 -5.83 -5.67
CA LEU A 137 21.26 -4.64 -6.49
C LEU A 137 21.57 -3.40 -5.64
N ALA A 138 20.92 -3.27 -4.48
CA ALA A 138 21.19 -2.18 -3.53
C ALA A 138 22.45 -2.40 -2.68
N HIS A 139 23.05 -3.60 -2.73
CA HIS A 139 24.25 -3.91 -1.96
C HIS A 139 25.46 -3.13 -2.46
N ARG A 140 26.14 -2.42 -1.56
CA ARG A 140 27.39 -1.72 -1.83
C ARG A 140 28.56 -2.55 -1.32
N PRO A 141 29.37 -3.17 -2.21
CA PRO A 141 30.48 -4.00 -1.80
C PRO A 141 31.62 -3.16 -1.23
N LEU A 142 32.35 -3.71 -0.26
CA LEU A 142 33.59 -3.12 0.22
C LEU A 142 34.70 -3.21 -0.85
N ASN A 143 34.72 -4.29 -1.63
CA ASN A 143 35.66 -4.50 -2.74
C ASN A 143 34.88 -4.89 -4.01
N PRO A 144 34.56 -3.90 -4.91
CA PRO A 144 33.82 -4.16 -6.13
C PRO A 144 34.56 -5.04 -7.14
N ASP A 145 35.88 -5.12 -7.04
CA ASP A 145 36.71 -5.87 -7.98
C ASP A 145 36.99 -7.32 -7.55
N SER A 146 36.54 -7.72 -6.38
CA SER A 146 36.72 -9.09 -5.91
C SER A 146 36.02 -10.10 -6.81
N ALA A 147 36.62 -11.26 -6.95
CA ALA A 147 36.06 -12.35 -7.75
C ALA A 147 34.71 -12.83 -7.21
N GLU A 148 34.57 -12.84 -5.88
CA GLU A 148 33.34 -13.21 -5.18
C GLU A 148 32.20 -12.23 -5.52
N TYR A 149 32.47 -10.91 -5.49
CA TYR A 149 31.46 -9.93 -5.84
C TYR A 149 31.06 -10.00 -7.33
N LYS A 150 32.02 -10.18 -8.22
CA LYS A 150 31.74 -10.35 -9.66
C LYS A 150 30.86 -11.58 -9.92
N ALA A 151 31.15 -12.70 -9.26
CA ALA A 151 30.33 -13.91 -9.35
C ALA A 151 28.91 -13.71 -8.77
N PHE A 152 28.81 -13.08 -7.60
CA PHE A 152 27.53 -12.71 -6.99
C PHE A 152 26.69 -11.80 -7.91
N HIS A 153 27.30 -10.75 -8.46
CA HIS A 153 26.61 -9.81 -9.34
C HIS A 153 26.17 -10.48 -10.64
N ALA A 154 27.01 -11.34 -11.24
CA ALA A 154 26.66 -12.09 -12.44
C ALA A 154 25.44 -13.00 -12.20
N LYS A 155 25.42 -13.74 -11.08
CA LYS A 155 24.26 -14.53 -10.68
C LYS A 155 23.01 -13.68 -10.48
N LEU A 156 23.13 -12.53 -9.82
CA LEU A 156 22.03 -11.60 -9.57
C LEU A 156 21.41 -11.10 -10.88
N MET A 157 22.24 -10.77 -11.86
CA MET A 157 21.77 -10.35 -13.20
C MET A 157 21.06 -11.48 -13.93
N THR A 158 21.57 -12.72 -13.84
CA THR A 158 20.90 -13.90 -14.40
C THR A 158 19.52 -14.12 -13.78
N ASP A 159 19.43 -14.01 -12.44
CA ASP A 159 18.16 -14.17 -11.72
C ASP A 159 17.17 -13.04 -12.09
N ALA A 160 17.66 -11.81 -12.28
CA ALA A 160 16.85 -10.67 -12.72
C ALA A 160 16.30 -10.87 -14.14
N GLU A 161 17.12 -11.31 -15.08
CA GLU A 161 16.70 -11.61 -16.46
C GLU A 161 15.70 -12.77 -16.52
N ALA A 162 15.89 -13.82 -15.72
CA ALA A 162 14.94 -14.93 -15.63
C ALA A 162 13.58 -14.44 -15.09
N LEU A 163 13.59 -13.56 -14.08
CA LEU A 163 12.36 -12.98 -13.54
C LEU A 163 11.68 -12.07 -14.55
N LYS A 164 12.42 -11.24 -15.28
CA LYS A 164 11.92 -10.38 -16.35
C LYS A 164 11.27 -11.19 -17.48
N HIS A 165 11.87 -12.29 -17.83
CA HIS A 165 11.31 -13.19 -18.85
C HIS A 165 9.98 -13.81 -18.41
N ARG A 166 9.87 -14.12 -17.10
CA ARG A 166 8.65 -14.68 -16.52
C ARG A 166 7.53 -13.64 -16.38
N TYR A 167 7.89 -12.36 -16.18
CA TYR A 167 6.96 -11.25 -15.96
C TYR A 167 7.29 -10.06 -16.87
N PRO A 168 7.05 -10.18 -18.20
CA PRO A 168 7.49 -9.21 -19.20
C PRO A 168 6.85 -7.83 -19.04
N ASP A 169 5.66 -7.75 -18.45
CA ASP A 169 4.90 -6.51 -18.27
C ASP A 169 5.26 -5.76 -17.00
N MET A 170 6.15 -6.31 -16.16
CA MET A 170 6.56 -5.65 -14.91
C MET A 170 7.74 -4.70 -15.16
N PRO A 171 7.67 -3.46 -14.61
CA PRO A 171 8.81 -2.54 -14.70
C PRO A 171 9.95 -3.00 -13.78
N PHE A 172 11.14 -3.14 -14.34
CA PHE A 172 12.37 -3.52 -13.64
C PHE A 172 13.30 -2.32 -13.50
#